data_21dcdf9e0fa35f051deda09789ec0ce7
#
_entry.id   21dcdf9e0fa35f051deda09789ec0ce7
#
_cell.length_a   1.000
_cell.length_b   1.000
_cell.length_c   1.000
_cell.angle_alpha   90.00
_cell.angle_beta   90.00
_cell.angle_gamma   90.00
#
_symmetry.space_group_name_H-M   'P 1'
#
loop_
_entity.id
_entity.type
_entity.pdbx_description
1 polymer ?
#
loop_
_entity_poly.entity_id
_entity_poly.type
_entity_poly.pdbx_seq_one_letter_code
_entity_poly.pdbx_strand_id
1 'polypeptide(L)'
;MTSSREDRVGSSAVAFRVATAALAFAILAPAGPLAGQERNPDHFGPADVFELEVAGDPRISPDGSRVVYVRSSMDIMTDRQRSNLWIVDYDGSNHRPLLTGQRNFSSPRWSPDGTRLLYVASDEHGKAQLYLRWMDTGQTALLTQLERGPGGLSWSPDGSTIAFSMFVPDTPPPFAQMPAKPEGATWAPPATTYERLYYRSDSQGFLPVGYSHVFVLPAEGGTPRQVTHGPYNHGGAPEWTPDSQHLLISATRRDDWEYVRDSEIFEFAVSDGAVRQLTDRRGPDSSPTASPDGGMIAYTGYDDRFLG
;
A
#
# COMPACT_ATOMS: atom_id res chain seq x y z
N MET A 1 -20.08 30.31 80.39
CA MET A 1 -20.11 29.40 81.55
C MET A 1 -19.13 28.34 81.24
N THR A 2 -17.92 28.51 81.70
CA THR A 2 -17.23 27.76 82.80
C THR A 2 -16.98 26.27 82.38
N SER A 3 -15.85 25.65 82.39
CA SER A 3 -14.65 25.81 83.25
C SER A 3 -13.60 24.80 82.86
N SER A 4 -12.38 25.28 82.85
CA SER A 4 -11.11 24.62 83.02
C SER A 4 -11.11 23.27 83.76
N ARG A 5 -10.15 22.42 83.44
CA ARG A 5 -9.14 21.88 84.39
C ARG A 5 -7.99 21.21 83.63
N GLU A 6 -6.82 21.75 83.94
CA GLU A 6 -5.51 21.11 83.85
C GLU A 6 -5.46 19.92 84.81
N ASP A 7 -4.70 18.88 84.43
CA ASP A 7 -3.80 18.24 85.47
C ASP A 7 -2.63 17.55 84.77
N ARG A 8 -1.51 17.75 85.39
CA ARG A 8 -0.14 17.37 85.07
C ARG A 8 0.17 15.93 85.54
N VAL A 9 1.29 15.49 84.96
CA VAL A 9 2.37 14.68 85.51
C VAL A 9 2.49 13.24 85.06
N GLY A 10 3.68 12.93 84.58
CA GLY A 10 4.19 11.59 84.48
C GLY A 10 5.36 11.42 83.50
N SER A 11 6.52 11.94 83.88
CA SER A 11 7.80 11.64 83.26
C SER A 11 8.17 10.15 83.45
N SER A 12 8.40 9.47 82.34
CA SER A 12 9.17 8.22 82.29
C SER A 12 10.03 8.14 81.05
N ALA A 13 11.32 8.42 81.29
CA ALA A 13 12.34 8.26 80.27
C ALA A 13 12.53 6.76 79.94
N VAL A 14 12.17 6.36 78.69
CA VAL A 14 12.58 5.07 78.15
C VAL A 14 13.67 5.35 77.16
N ALA A 15 14.86 4.95 77.47
CA ALA A 15 16.01 5.00 76.53
C ALA A 15 15.81 4.00 75.41
N PHE A 16 15.52 4.51 74.23
CA PHE A 16 15.53 3.68 72.99
C PHE A 16 16.93 3.70 72.39
N ARG A 17 17.59 2.54 72.42
CA ARG A 17 18.83 2.30 71.67
C ARG A 17 18.55 2.40 70.19
N VAL A 18 19.11 3.43 69.54
CA VAL A 18 19.10 3.56 68.05
C VAL A 18 20.14 2.57 67.53
N ALA A 19 19.67 1.49 66.94
CA ALA A 19 20.50 0.63 66.14
C ALA A 19 20.70 1.31 64.75
N THR A 20 21.93 1.79 64.55
CA THR A 20 22.33 2.37 63.25
C THR A 20 22.42 1.24 62.21
N ALA A 21 21.36 1.07 61.38
CA ALA A 21 21.43 0.24 60.19
C ALA A 21 22.20 1.03 59.14
N ALA A 22 23.42 0.62 58.87
CA ALA A 22 24.19 1.13 57.74
C ALA A 22 23.50 0.67 56.43
N LEU A 23 22.75 1.56 55.78
CA LEU A 23 22.23 1.35 54.47
C LEU A 23 23.38 1.49 53.47
N ALA A 24 23.86 0.39 52.93
CA ALA A 24 24.82 0.38 51.82
C ALA A 24 24.11 0.98 50.58
N PHE A 25 24.38 2.25 50.30
CA PHE A 25 24.06 2.85 49.02
C PHE A 25 24.95 2.18 47.97
N ALA A 26 24.39 1.23 47.20
CA ALA A 26 24.99 0.79 45.98
C ALA A 26 24.96 2.00 45.01
N ILE A 27 26.12 2.62 44.82
CA ILE A 27 26.32 3.62 43.80
C ILE A 27 26.10 2.90 42.47
N LEU A 28 24.91 3.07 41.86
CA LEU A 28 24.74 2.79 40.46
C LEU A 28 25.71 3.75 39.75
N ALA A 29 26.82 3.23 39.28
CA ALA A 29 27.64 3.94 38.32
C ALA A 29 26.72 4.35 37.14
N PRO A 30 26.75 5.61 36.69
CA PRO A 30 26.02 5.96 35.47
C PRO A 30 26.52 4.99 34.41
N ALA A 31 25.59 4.26 33.78
CA ALA A 31 25.91 3.51 32.58
C ALA A 31 26.53 4.54 31.62
N GLY A 32 27.83 4.40 31.38
CA GLY A 32 28.50 5.21 30.38
C GLY A 32 27.70 5.15 29.10
N PRO A 33 27.75 6.17 28.22
CA PRO A 33 27.09 6.11 26.94
C PRO A 33 27.43 4.75 26.36
N LEU A 34 26.41 3.98 25.98
CA LEU A 34 26.58 2.75 25.24
C LEU A 34 27.51 3.15 24.09
N ALA A 35 28.78 2.73 24.16
CA ALA A 35 29.73 2.96 23.07
C ALA A 35 29.04 2.39 21.84
N GLY A 36 28.67 3.26 20.92
CA GLY A 36 28.05 2.83 19.68
C GLY A 36 28.96 1.73 19.13
N GLN A 37 28.37 0.59 18.85
CA GLN A 37 29.09 -0.55 18.28
C GLN A 37 29.91 -0.01 17.12
N GLU A 38 31.24 -0.01 17.20
CA GLU A 38 32.10 0.45 16.11
C GLU A 38 31.64 -0.26 14.83
N ARG A 39 31.23 0.52 13.82
CA ARG A 39 30.76 -0.02 12.55
C ARG A 39 31.88 -0.85 11.95
N ASN A 40 31.69 -2.14 11.85
CA ASN A 40 32.58 -2.99 11.08
C ASN A 40 32.22 -2.82 9.61
N PRO A 41 33.07 -2.22 8.76
CA PRO A 41 32.74 -1.95 7.36
C PRO A 41 32.52 -3.21 6.53
N ASP A 42 32.98 -4.37 7.02
CA ASP A 42 32.86 -5.66 6.34
C ASP A 42 31.56 -6.41 6.70
N HIS A 43 30.74 -5.88 7.59
CA HIS A 43 29.52 -6.55 8.04
C HIS A 43 28.33 -5.58 8.02
N PHE A 44 27.23 -6.06 7.45
CA PHE A 44 25.97 -5.32 7.47
C PHE A 44 25.40 -5.25 8.90
N GLY A 45 25.30 -4.05 9.43
CA GLY A 45 24.75 -3.77 10.76
C GLY A 45 23.31 -3.24 10.71
N PRO A 46 22.59 -3.22 11.84
CA PRO A 46 21.20 -2.75 11.90
C PRO A 46 20.99 -1.31 11.39
N ALA A 47 21.99 -0.43 11.58
CA ALA A 47 21.88 0.96 11.12
C ALA A 47 22.05 1.12 9.61
N ASP A 48 22.70 0.16 8.95
CA ASP A 48 22.99 0.24 7.52
C ASP A 48 21.72 0.15 6.67
N VAL A 49 20.62 -0.38 7.24
CA VAL A 49 19.31 -0.40 6.57
C VAL A 49 18.84 1.01 6.17
N PHE A 50 19.20 2.03 6.95
CA PHE A 50 18.83 3.43 6.68
C PHE A 50 19.69 4.09 5.60
N GLU A 51 20.79 3.46 5.21
CA GLU A 51 21.66 3.92 4.13
C GLU A 51 21.34 3.25 2.79
N LEU A 52 20.42 2.26 2.80
CA LEU A 52 20.03 1.57 1.58
C LEU A 52 19.16 2.47 0.71
N GLU A 53 19.49 2.47 -0.57
CA GLU A 53 18.68 3.06 -1.62
C GLU A 53 18.38 2.01 -2.68
N VAL A 54 17.12 1.95 -3.08
CA VAL A 54 16.64 0.96 -4.05
C VAL A 54 15.98 1.67 -5.22
N ALA A 55 16.39 1.33 -6.45
CA ALA A 55 15.71 1.73 -7.66
C ALA A 55 14.68 0.66 -8.04
N GLY A 56 13.44 1.08 -8.31
CA GLY A 56 12.35 0.19 -8.67
C GLY A 56 11.41 0.80 -9.72
N ASP A 57 10.55 -0.02 -10.29
CA ASP A 57 9.53 0.37 -11.28
C ASP A 57 10.07 1.29 -12.41
N PRO A 58 11.16 0.92 -13.12
CA PRO A 58 11.69 1.74 -14.20
C PRO A 58 10.73 1.76 -15.39
N ARG A 59 10.58 2.94 -16.01
CA ARG A 59 9.73 3.17 -17.18
C ARG A 59 10.46 3.98 -18.22
N ILE A 60 10.70 3.35 -19.36
CA ILE A 60 11.30 3.99 -20.53
C ILE A 60 10.26 4.88 -21.19
N SER A 61 10.63 6.10 -21.59
CA SER A 61 9.76 6.98 -22.38
C SER A 61 9.47 6.36 -23.75
N PRO A 62 8.31 6.67 -24.38
CA PRO A 62 7.94 6.07 -25.66
C PRO A 62 8.94 6.29 -26.79
N ASP A 63 9.68 7.40 -26.75
CA ASP A 63 10.76 7.72 -27.71
C ASP A 63 12.10 7.03 -27.37
N GLY A 64 12.15 6.27 -26.25
CA GLY A 64 13.35 5.56 -25.81
C GLY A 64 14.45 6.44 -25.19
N SER A 65 14.24 7.75 -25.08
CA SER A 65 15.31 8.70 -24.72
C SER A 65 15.55 8.80 -23.21
N ARG A 66 14.55 8.49 -22.37
CA ARG A 66 14.59 8.72 -20.93
C ARG A 66 14.00 7.55 -20.14
N VAL A 67 14.46 7.41 -18.91
CA VAL A 67 13.93 6.45 -17.94
C VAL A 67 13.47 7.22 -16.70
N VAL A 68 12.21 7.04 -16.31
CA VAL A 68 11.69 7.45 -15.00
C VAL A 68 11.62 6.22 -14.11
N TYR A 69 12.03 6.34 -12.86
CA TYR A 69 12.02 5.25 -11.91
C TYR A 69 11.71 5.74 -10.49
N VAL A 70 11.30 4.82 -9.63
CA VAL A 70 11.11 5.07 -8.19
C VAL A 70 12.43 4.84 -7.47
N ARG A 71 12.93 5.86 -6.74
CA ARG A 71 14.04 5.71 -5.80
C ARG A 71 13.49 5.71 -4.39
N SER A 72 13.71 4.61 -3.70
CA SER A 72 13.29 4.40 -2.31
C SER A 72 14.47 4.46 -1.38
N SER A 73 14.30 5.09 -0.23
CA SER A 73 15.26 5.17 0.87
C SER A 73 14.54 5.00 2.20
N MET A 74 15.28 4.69 3.25
CA MET A 74 14.73 4.57 4.61
C MET A 74 14.98 5.86 5.38
N ASP A 75 13.94 6.37 6.03
CA ASP A 75 14.01 7.58 6.86
C ASP A 75 14.17 7.17 8.33
N ILE A 76 15.38 7.35 8.87
CA ILE A 76 15.71 6.99 10.26
C ILE A 76 14.89 7.80 11.28
N MET A 77 14.43 9.01 10.93
CA MET A 77 13.69 9.87 11.88
C MET A 77 12.25 9.39 12.08
N THR A 78 11.70 8.69 11.10
CA THR A 78 10.30 8.22 11.14
C THR A 78 10.18 6.72 11.07
N ASP A 79 11.29 5.99 10.90
CA ASP A 79 11.34 4.54 10.65
C ASP A 79 10.39 4.12 9.52
N ARG A 80 10.45 4.86 8.42
CA ARG A 80 9.56 4.64 7.27
C ARG A 80 10.31 4.73 5.95
N GLN A 81 9.81 3.99 4.98
CA GLN A 81 10.27 4.13 3.61
C GLN A 81 9.78 5.45 2.99
N ARG A 82 10.72 6.14 2.31
CA ARG A 82 10.47 7.29 1.45
C ARG A 82 10.68 6.89 0.00
N SER A 83 9.81 7.34 -0.89
CA SER A 83 9.92 7.07 -2.31
C SER A 83 9.74 8.35 -3.12
N ASN A 84 10.61 8.54 -4.10
CA ASN A 84 10.65 9.71 -4.97
C ASN A 84 10.75 9.25 -6.42
N LEU A 85 10.31 10.08 -7.37
CA LEU A 85 10.53 9.81 -8.79
C LEU A 85 11.80 10.49 -9.27
N TRP A 86 12.63 9.74 -9.95
CA TRP A 86 13.87 10.17 -10.57
C TRP A 86 13.81 9.96 -12.07
N ILE A 87 14.56 10.76 -12.80
CA ILE A 87 14.66 10.68 -14.25
C ILE A 87 16.13 10.70 -14.67
N VAL A 88 16.44 9.94 -15.69
CA VAL A 88 17.77 9.84 -16.29
C VAL A 88 17.61 9.67 -17.80
N ASP A 89 18.51 10.23 -18.58
CA ASP A 89 18.58 9.99 -20.02
C ASP A 89 19.13 8.57 -20.26
N TYR A 90 18.82 8.00 -21.43
CA TYR A 90 19.19 6.61 -21.74
C TYR A 90 20.72 6.36 -21.68
N ASP A 91 21.52 7.36 -21.99
CA ASP A 91 23.00 7.30 -21.91
C ASP A 91 23.55 7.48 -20.50
N GLY A 92 22.68 7.62 -19.49
CA GLY A 92 23.05 7.85 -18.09
C GLY A 92 23.26 9.32 -17.73
N SER A 93 23.22 10.23 -18.68
CA SER A 93 23.34 11.68 -18.43
C SER A 93 22.05 12.25 -17.81
N ASN A 94 22.11 13.51 -17.35
CA ASN A 94 21.00 14.28 -16.79
C ASN A 94 20.23 13.56 -15.67
N HIS A 95 20.92 12.69 -14.91
CA HIS A 95 20.34 12.00 -13.77
C HIS A 95 19.97 12.99 -12.66
N ARG A 96 18.67 13.09 -12.35
CA ARG A 96 18.16 14.06 -11.39
C ARG A 96 16.83 13.63 -10.77
N PRO A 97 16.47 14.18 -9.59
CA PRO A 97 15.11 14.04 -9.07
C PRO A 97 14.10 14.70 -10.02
N LEU A 98 12.95 14.03 -10.21
CA LEU A 98 11.81 14.53 -10.99
C LEU A 98 10.70 15.04 -10.06
N LEU A 99 10.32 14.23 -9.07
CA LEU A 99 9.34 14.56 -8.03
C LEU A 99 9.86 14.10 -6.67
N THR A 100 10.00 15.04 -5.76
CA THR A 100 10.45 14.78 -4.38
C THR A 100 9.62 15.58 -3.38
N GLY A 101 9.74 15.29 -2.10
CA GLY A 101 9.10 16.05 -1.03
C GLY A 101 8.62 15.19 0.13
N GLN A 102 7.65 15.71 0.87
CA GLN A 102 7.10 15.05 2.07
C GLN A 102 6.21 13.84 1.74
N ARG A 103 5.78 13.72 0.49
CA ARG A 103 4.90 12.64 0.01
C ARG A 103 5.74 11.51 -0.58
N ASN A 104 5.20 10.30 -0.51
CA ASN A 104 5.70 9.20 -1.30
C ASN A 104 5.12 9.27 -2.71
N PHE A 105 5.95 8.98 -3.71
CA PHE A 105 5.60 8.92 -5.12
C PHE A 105 5.87 7.53 -5.64
N SER A 106 4.96 6.97 -6.43
CA SER A 106 5.07 5.60 -6.94
C SER A 106 4.35 5.41 -8.28
N SER A 107 4.57 4.26 -8.88
CA SER A 107 3.86 3.79 -10.08
C SER A 107 3.88 4.78 -11.25
N PRO A 108 5.05 5.31 -11.67
CA PRO A 108 5.12 6.20 -12.82
C PRO A 108 4.73 5.46 -14.10
N ARG A 109 3.91 6.11 -14.95
CA ARG A 109 3.49 5.59 -16.26
C ARG A 109 3.48 6.71 -17.28
N TRP A 110 4.29 6.59 -18.32
CA TRP A 110 4.29 7.50 -19.44
C TRP A 110 2.97 7.39 -20.22
N SER A 111 2.43 8.52 -20.67
CA SER A 111 1.42 8.50 -21.72
C SER A 111 2.00 7.96 -23.03
N PRO A 112 1.21 7.37 -23.92
CA PRO A 112 1.70 6.79 -25.18
C PRO A 112 2.46 7.79 -26.06
N ASP A 113 2.11 9.06 -26.00
CA ASP A 113 2.77 10.16 -26.74
C ASP A 113 4.01 10.72 -26.02
N GLY A 114 4.34 10.25 -24.79
CA GLY A 114 5.47 10.68 -24.01
C GLY A 114 5.36 12.09 -23.43
N THR A 115 4.25 12.79 -23.60
CA THR A 115 4.08 14.18 -23.16
C THR A 115 3.67 14.29 -21.71
N ARG A 116 3.10 13.25 -21.14
CA ARG A 116 2.56 13.21 -19.76
C ARG A 116 3.09 12.03 -18.97
N LEU A 117 3.17 12.20 -17.65
CA LEU A 117 3.51 11.15 -16.69
C LEU A 117 2.39 11.01 -15.67
N LEU A 118 1.74 9.85 -15.64
CA LEU A 118 0.81 9.44 -14.60
C LEU A 118 1.59 8.84 -13.43
N TYR A 119 1.19 9.12 -12.20
CA TYR A 119 1.81 8.53 -11.01
C TYR A 119 0.84 8.53 -9.83
N VAL A 120 1.19 7.79 -8.78
CA VAL A 120 0.47 7.79 -7.49
C VAL A 120 1.24 8.63 -6.49
N ALA A 121 0.53 9.47 -5.75
CA ALA A 121 1.03 10.15 -4.57
C ALA A 121 -0.08 10.37 -3.55
N SER A 122 0.29 10.62 -2.29
CA SER A 122 -0.69 10.98 -1.26
C SER A 122 -1.21 12.41 -1.49
N ASP A 123 -2.50 12.61 -1.26
CA ASP A 123 -3.11 13.95 -1.17
C ASP A 123 -2.79 14.63 0.18
N GLU A 124 -3.41 15.77 0.46
CA GLU A 124 -3.25 16.50 1.72
C GLU A 124 -3.81 15.76 2.95
N HIS A 125 -4.70 14.79 2.72
CA HIS A 125 -5.27 13.92 3.76
C HIS A 125 -4.52 12.61 3.94
N GLY A 126 -3.42 12.39 3.20
CA GLY A 126 -2.63 11.17 3.22
C GLY A 126 -3.20 10.01 2.42
N LYS A 127 -4.27 10.23 1.64
CA LYS A 127 -4.87 9.22 0.76
C LYS A 127 -4.13 9.16 -0.57
N ALA A 128 -3.79 7.97 -1.04
CA ALA A 128 -3.16 7.77 -2.34
C ALA A 128 -4.13 8.09 -3.47
N GLN A 129 -3.69 8.92 -4.41
CA GLN A 129 -4.46 9.43 -5.53
C GLN A 129 -3.67 9.36 -6.83
N LEU A 130 -4.36 9.45 -7.97
CA LEU A 130 -3.75 9.61 -9.28
C LEU A 130 -3.43 11.07 -9.56
N TYR A 131 -2.21 11.30 -10.01
CA TYR A 131 -1.70 12.59 -10.45
C TYR A 131 -1.19 12.49 -11.87
N LEU A 132 -1.34 13.57 -12.61
CA LEU A 132 -0.82 13.72 -13.97
C LEU A 132 0.17 14.88 -14.01
N ARG A 133 1.33 14.67 -14.61
CA ARG A 133 2.35 15.70 -14.84
C ARG A 133 2.56 15.88 -16.33
N TRP A 134 2.51 17.11 -16.79
CA TRP A 134 2.96 17.51 -18.14
C TRP A 134 4.47 17.65 -18.13
N MET A 135 5.14 16.98 -19.05
CA MET A 135 6.61 16.87 -19.02
C MET A 135 7.33 18.08 -19.60
N ASP A 136 6.66 18.87 -20.41
CA ASP A 136 7.16 20.13 -20.99
C ASP A 136 7.11 21.30 -20.00
N THR A 137 5.95 21.50 -19.36
CA THR A 137 5.73 22.62 -18.44
C THR A 137 6.07 22.27 -16.99
N GLY A 138 6.08 20.98 -16.64
CA GLY A 138 6.22 20.52 -15.27
C GLY A 138 4.98 20.72 -14.40
N GLN A 139 3.87 21.20 -14.96
CA GLN A 139 2.59 21.31 -14.24
C GLN A 139 2.07 19.95 -13.81
N THR A 140 1.29 19.93 -12.72
CA THR A 140 0.74 18.73 -12.15
C THR A 140 -0.74 18.94 -11.81
N ALA A 141 -1.58 17.96 -12.12
CA ALA A 141 -2.99 17.91 -11.76
C ALA A 141 -3.29 16.69 -10.89
N LEU A 142 -4.16 16.86 -9.89
CA LEU A 142 -4.79 15.78 -9.16
C LEU A 142 -5.99 15.29 -9.99
N LEU A 143 -5.98 14.02 -10.40
CA LEU A 143 -7.04 13.45 -11.25
C LEU A 143 -8.19 12.84 -10.47
N THR A 144 -7.97 12.40 -9.23
CA THR A 144 -8.96 11.60 -8.49
C THR A 144 -9.12 12.04 -7.05
N GLN A 145 -10.26 11.66 -6.45
CA GLN A 145 -10.54 11.74 -5.02
C GLN A 145 -11.10 10.39 -4.55
N LEU A 146 -10.21 9.39 -4.53
CA LEU A 146 -10.57 8.01 -4.20
C LEU A 146 -10.56 7.78 -2.70
N GLU A 147 -11.47 6.94 -2.21
CA GLU A 147 -11.50 6.51 -0.82
C GLU A 147 -10.42 5.47 -0.49
N ARG A 148 -9.98 4.72 -1.49
CA ARG A 148 -8.93 3.70 -1.40
C ARG A 148 -7.85 3.97 -2.44
N GLY A 149 -6.62 3.64 -2.10
CA GLY A 149 -5.48 3.85 -3.00
C GLY A 149 -5.59 3.04 -4.30
N PRO A 150 -5.31 3.67 -5.45
CA PRO A 150 -5.24 3.00 -6.74
C PRO A 150 -3.93 2.23 -6.87
N GLY A 151 -3.95 1.15 -7.67
CA GLY A 151 -2.79 0.36 -8.07
C GLY A 151 -2.90 -0.11 -9.52
N GLY A 152 -1.88 -0.79 -10.03
CA GLY A 152 -1.95 -1.41 -11.35
C GLY A 152 -2.29 -0.44 -12.49
N LEU A 153 -1.58 0.70 -12.57
CA LEU A 153 -1.87 1.76 -13.55
C LEU A 153 -1.50 1.37 -14.98
N SER A 154 -2.37 1.66 -15.93
CA SER A 154 -2.13 1.43 -17.35
C SER A 154 -2.83 2.49 -18.19
N TRP A 155 -2.15 3.00 -19.23
CA TRP A 155 -2.72 3.88 -20.25
C TRP A 155 -3.32 3.07 -21.38
N SER A 156 -4.46 3.51 -21.92
CA SER A 156 -4.93 3.00 -23.21
C SER A 156 -3.96 3.39 -24.31
N PRO A 157 -3.74 2.56 -25.34
CA PRO A 157 -2.84 2.85 -26.45
C PRO A 157 -3.14 4.17 -27.17
N ASP A 158 -4.39 4.60 -27.23
CA ASP A 158 -4.80 5.88 -27.82
C ASP A 158 -4.58 7.09 -26.88
N GLY A 159 -4.14 6.85 -25.62
CA GLY A 159 -3.87 7.90 -24.64
C GLY A 159 -5.11 8.60 -24.09
N SER A 160 -6.32 8.12 -24.39
CA SER A 160 -7.57 8.75 -23.97
C SER A 160 -8.06 8.32 -22.58
N THR A 161 -7.65 7.13 -22.13
CA THR A 161 -8.19 6.49 -20.92
C THR A 161 -7.08 5.89 -20.07
N ILE A 162 -7.26 5.95 -18.76
CA ILE A 162 -6.41 5.34 -17.74
C ILE A 162 -7.19 4.20 -17.10
N ALA A 163 -6.59 3.00 -17.03
CA ALA A 163 -7.11 1.89 -16.24
C ALA A 163 -6.29 1.75 -14.96
N PHE A 164 -6.94 1.35 -13.87
CA PHE A 164 -6.31 1.08 -12.58
C PHE A 164 -7.13 0.10 -11.77
N SER A 165 -6.49 -0.58 -10.81
CA SER A 165 -7.15 -1.44 -9.84
C SER A 165 -7.38 -0.67 -8.53
N MET A 166 -8.49 -0.98 -7.84
CA MET A 166 -8.78 -0.42 -6.52
C MET A 166 -9.59 -1.44 -5.71
N PHE A 167 -9.30 -1.50 -4.41
CA PHE A 167 -10.09 -2.32 -3.49
C PHE A 167 -11.46 -1.70 -3.24
N VAL A 168 -12.51 -2.50 -3.45
CA VAL A 168 -13.91 -2.17 -3.17
C VAL A 168 -14.35 -2.94 -1.93
N PRO A 169 -14.65 -2.26 -0.80
CA PRO A 169 -15.17 -2.92 0.37
C PRO A 169 -16.49 -3.63 0.07
N ASP A 170 -16.63 -4.83 0.60
CA ASP A 170 -17.90 -5.53 0.67
C ASP A 170 -18.38 -5.51 2.13
N THR A 171 -19.67 -5.27 2.33
CA THR A 171 -20.26 -5.29 3.67
C THR A 171 -21.22 -6.46 3.73
N PRO A 172 -20.76 -7.63 4.20
CA PRO A 172 -21.67 -8.76 4.38
C PRO A 172 -22.81 -8.39 5.34
N PRO A 173 -23.99 -8.97 5.18
CA PRO A 173 -25.10 -8.72 6.09
C PRO A 173 -24.66 -9.03 7.53
N PRO A 174 -25.07 -8.21 8.51
CA PRO A 174 -24.69 -8.44 9.90
C PRO A 174 -25.22 -9.79 10.38
N PHE A 175 -24.36 -10.55 11.07
CA PHE A 175 -24.72 -11.84 11.67
C PHE A 175 -25.94 -11.76 12.60
N ALA A 176 -26.11 -10.63 13.30
CA ALA A 176 -27.23 -10.35 14.17
C ALA A 176 -27.65 -8.89 14.08
N GLN A 177 -28.93 -8.65 14.14
CA GLN A 177 -29.47 -7.28 14.19
C GLN A 177 -29.33 -6.75 15.63
N MET A 178 -28.45 -5.77 15.81
CA MET A 178 -28.26 -5.13 17.11
C MET A 178 -29.46 -4.20 17.42
N PRO A 179 -29.84 -4.06 18.70
CA PRO A 179 -30.80 -3.07 19.08
C PRO A 179 -30.32 -1.66 18.76
N ALA A 180 -31.23 -0.69 18.64
CA ALA A 180 -30.88 0.69 18.43
C ALA A 180 -30.04 1.20 19.61
N LYS A 181 -28.88 1.82 19.30
CA LYS A 181 -27.99 2.39 20.31
C LYS A 181 -28.66 3.64 20.91
N PRO A 182 -28.86 3.69 22.25
CA PRO A 182 -29.38 4.89 22.89
C PRO A 182 -28.48 6.11 22.65
N GLU A 183 -29.09 7.30 22.61
CA GLU A 183 -28.34 8.56 22.51
C GLU A 183 -27.36 8.71 23.67
N GLY A 184 -26.12 9.11 23.37
CA GLY A 184 -25.06 9.26 24.36
C GLY A 184 -24.43 7.95 24.88
N ALA A 185 -24.92 6.76 24.48
CA ALA A 185 -24.32 5.50 24.90
C ALA A 185 -22.95 5.26 24.22
N THR A 186 -21.98 4.72 24.96
CA THR A 186 -20.70 4.26 24.41
C THR A 186 -20.70 2.73 24.42
N TRP A 187 -20.82 2.12 23.23
CA TRP A 187 -20.76 0.66 23.10
C TRP A 187 -19.40 0.24 22.56
N ALA A 188 -19.00 -0.97 22.92
CA ALA A 188 -17.88 -1.62 22.27
C ALA A 188 -18.14 -1.76 20.76
N PRO A 189 -17.10 -1.78 19.91
CA PRO A 189 -17.27 -2.08 18.50
C PRO A 189 -18.00 -3.42 18.32
N PRO A 190 -18.87 -3.55 17.31
CA PRO A 190 -19.52 -4.82 17.01
C PRO A 190 -18.47 -5.89 16.69
N ALA A 191 -18.81 -7.16 16.96
CA ALA A 191 -17.96 -8.27 16.58
C ALA A 191 -17.78 -8.31 15.05
N THR A 192 -16.57 -8.55 14.60
CA THR A 192 -16.26 -8.77 13.18
C THR A 192 -16.24 -10.26 12.90
N THR A 193 -17.01 -10.70 11.92
CA THR A 193 -17.02 -12.08 11.45
C THR A 193 -16.17 -12.21 10.20
N TYR A 194 -15.27 -13.19 10.19
CA TYR A 194 -14.45 -13.53 9.02
C TYR A 194 -14.89 -14.91 8.52
N GLU A 195 -15.36 -14.96 7.29
CA GLU A 195 -15.83 -16.19 6.63
C GLU A 195 -14.87 -16.68 5.55
N ARG A 196 -13.71 -15.99 5.42
CA ARG A 196 -12.69 -16.28 4.41
C ARG A 196 -11.50 -17.01 5.01
N LEU A 197 -10.91 -17.89 4.21
CA LEU A 197 -9.66 -18.58 4.56
C LEU A 197 -8.51 -17.56 4.77
N TYR A 198 -8.37 -16.59 3.87
CA TYR A 198 -7.39 -15.53 3.96
C TYR A 198 -7.99 -14.30 4.65
N TYR A 199 -8.07 -14.34 5.97
CA TYR A 199 -8.62 -13.24 6.77
C TYR A 199 -7.57 -12.35 7.42
N ARG A 200 -6.28 -12.77 7.38
CA ARG A 200 -5.17 -12.08 8.03
C ARG A 200 -3.88 -12.22 7.22
N SER A 201 -3.04 -11.18 7.22
CA SER A 201 -1.65 -11.23 6.76
C SER A 201 -0.71 -10.64 7.80
N ASP A 202 0.57 -11.06 7.81
CA ASP A 202 1.54 -10.60 8.81
C ASP A 202 1.84 -9.10 8.70
N SER A 203 1.81 -8.55 7.49
CA SER A 203 2.11 -7.13 7.25
C SER A 203 0.92 -6.19 7.47
N GLN A 204 -0.32 -6.68 7.31
CA GLN A 204 -1.53 -5.85 7.32
C GLN A 204 -2.47 -6.16 8.50
N GLY A 205 -2.25 -7.27 9.23
CA GLY A 205 -3.17 -7.73 10.26
C GLY A 205 -4.44 -8.32 9.65
N PHE A 206 -5.60 -8.02 10.22
CA PHE A 206 -6.88 -8.46 9.70
C PHE A 206 -7.21 -7.78 8.37
N LEU A 207 -7.49 -8.57 7.35
CA LEU A 207 -7.80 -8.08 6.02
C LEU A 207 -9.24 -7.56 5.95
N PRO A 208 -9.48 -6.44 5.29
CA PRO A 208 -10.84 -5.96 5.08
C PRO A 208 -11.60 -6.91 4.15
N VAL A 209 -12.91 -7.04 4.38
CA VAL A 209 -13.79 -7.77 3.47
C VAL A 209 -14.06 -6.92 2.23
N GLY A 210 -13.90 -7.51 1.05
CA GLY A 210 -14.06 -6.83 -0.24
C GLY A 210 -13.21 -7.49 -1.31
N TYR A 211 -13.17 -6.87 -2.48
CA TYR A 211 -12.47 -7.37 -3.66
C TYR A 211 -11.77 -6.25 -4.41
N SER A 212 -10.66 -6.57 -5.04
CA SER A 212 -10.01 -5.64 -5.96
C SER A 212 -10.70 -5.67 -7.31
N HIS A 213 -11.08 -4.50 -7.81
CA HIS A 213 -11.71 -4.33 -9.10
C HIS A 213 -10.94 -3.36 -9.98
N VAL A 214 -11.15 -3.47 -11.28
CA VAL A 214 -10.56 -2.56 -12.27
C VAL A 214 -11.54 -1.46 -12.60
N PHE A 215 -11.00 -0.26 -12.68
CA PHE A 215 -11.68 0.99 -13.01
C PHE A 215 -11.02 1.63 -14.22
N VAL A 216 -11.78 2.45 -14.92
CA VAL A 216 -11.28 3.31 -15.98
C VAL A 216 -11.64 4.76 -15.69
N LEU A 217 -10.76 5.67 -16.11
CA LEU A 217 -10.89 7.11 -15.94
C LEU A 217 -10.47 7.80 -17.24
N PRO A 218 -11.21 8.80 -17.76
CA PRO A 218 -10.72 9.62 -18.85
C PRO A 218 -9.38 10.29 -18.51
N ALA A 219 -8.45 10.34 -19.44
CA ALA A 219 -7.11 10.91 -19.22
C ALA A 219 -7.14 12.40 -18.82
N GLU A 220 -8.18 13.12 -19.19
CA GLU A 220 -8.41 14.53 -18.84
C GLU A 220 -9.10 14.71 -17.48
N GLY A 221 -9.30 13.59 -16.73
CA GLY A 221 -10.03 13.59 -15.45
C GLY A 221 -11.51 13.29 -15.62
N GLY A 222 -12.21 13.19 -14.49
CA GLY A 222 -13.63 12.86 -14.45
C GLY A 222 -13.97 11.84 -13.37
N THR A 223 -15.09 11.16 -13.52
CA THR A 223 -15.53 10.14 -12.55
C THR A 223 -15.00 8.76 -12.97
N PRO A 224 -14.25 8.07 -12.11
CA PRO A 224 -13.85 6.70 -12.37
C PRO A 224 -15.07 5.78 -12.51
N ARG A 225 -15.04 4.89 -13.49
CA ARG A 225 -16.07 3.88 -13.72
C ARG A 225 -15.50 2.49 -13.51
N GLN A 226 -16.19 1.68 -12.71
CA GLN A 226 -15.84 0.28 -12.47
C GLN A 226 -16.15 -0.56 -13.72
N VAL A 227 -15.20 -1.41 -14.13
CA VAL A 227 -15.32 -2.30 -15.28
C VAL A 227 -15.58 -3.73 -14.85
N THR A 228 -14.88 -4.20 -13.81
CA THR A 228 -15.01 -5.57 -13.32
C THR A 228 -15.90 -5.64 -12.09
N HIS A 229 -16.68 -6.72 -11.96
CA HIS A 229 -17.64 -6.92 -10.88
C HIS A 229 -17.61 -8.36 -10.37
N GLY A 230 -18.32 -8.62 -9.26
CA GLY A 230 -18.50 -9.94 -8.67
C GLY A 230 -17.57 -10.21 -7.49
N PRO A 231 -17.73 -11.36 -6.83
CA PRO A 231 -17.01 -11.71 -5.61
C PRO A 231 -15.62 -12.28 -5.91
N TYR A 232 -14.86 -11.61 -6.78
CA TYR A 232 -13.54 -12.04 -7.24
C TYR A 232 -12.54 -10.89 -7.23
N ASN A 233 -11.28 -11.20 -6.97
CA ASN A 233 -10.20 -10.24 -7.10
C ASN A 233 -9.74 -10.13 -8.57
N HIS A 234 -9.77 -8.91 -9.09
CA HIS A 234 -9.25 -8.51 -10.39
C HIS A 234 -8.06 -7.57 -10.16
N GLY A 235 -7.05 -8.10 -9.46
CA GLY A 235 -5.86 -7.31 -9.09
C GLY A 235 -4.80 -7.30 -10.19
N GLY A 236 -3.74 -6.52 -9.93
CA GLY A 236 -2.64 -6.35 -10.86
C GLY A 236 -2.84 -5.15 -11.80
N ALA A 237 -1.91 -4.98 -12.73
CA ALA A 237 -2.02 -3.98 -13.78
C ALA A 237 -2.85 -4.56 -14.93
N PRO A 238 -3.99 -3.95 -15.28
CA PRO A 238 -4.72 -4.36 -16.47
C PRO A 238 -3.90 -4.01 -17.72
N GLU A 239 -3.88 -4.92 -18.68
CA GLU A 239 -3.25 -4.71 -19.99
C GLU A 239 -4.31 -4.35 -21.02
N TRP A 240 -4.04 -3.36 -21.84
CA TRP A 240 -4.96 -2.94 -22.89
C TRP A 240 -4.77 -3.76 -24.17
N THR A 241 -5.86 -4.02 -24.86
CA THR A 241 -5.77 -4.43 -26.26
C THR A 241 -5.38 -3.25 -27.15
N PRO A 242 -4.69 -3.46 -28.29
CA PRO A 242 -4.20 -2.37 -29.14
C PRO A 242 -5.30 -1.42 -29.67
N ASP A 243 -6.53 -1.89 -29.74
CA ASP A 243 -7.70 -1.08 -30.15
C ASP A 243 -8.26 -0.18 -29.05
N SER A 244 -7.69 -0.23 -27.82
CA SER A 244 -8.15 0.52 -26.65
C SER A 244 -9.58 0.18 -26.21
N GLN A 245 -10.15 -0.95 -26.65
CA GLN A 245 -11.54 -1.30 -26.35
C GLN A 245 -11.68 -2.34 -25.25
N HIS A 246 -10.63 -3.13 -24.97
CA HIS A 246 -10.68 -4.20 -24.00
C HIS A 246 -9.49 -4.16 -23.04
N LEU A 247 -9.69 -4.80 -21.88
CA LEU A 247 -8.66 -5.02 -20.86
C LEU A 247 -8.43 -6.51 -20.67
N LEU A 248 -7.17 -6.93 -20.66
CA LEU A 248 -6.74 -8.28 -20.31
C LEU A 248 -6.36 -8.30 -18.83
N ILE A 249 -6.93 -9.22 -18.08
CA ILE A 249 -6.80 -9.28 -16.63
C ILE A 249 -6.65 -10.75 -16.22
N SER A 250 -5.69 -11.03 -15.34
CA SER A 250 -5.61 -12.32 -14.67
C SER A 250 -6.51 -12.34 -13.44
N ALA A 251 -7.35 -13.34 -13.31
CA ALA A 251 -8.24 -13.49 -12.16
C ALA A 251 -8.59 -14.96 -11.91
N THR A 252 -8.92 -15.30 -10.66
CA THR A 252 -9.54 -16.57 -10.29
C THR A 252 -11.04 -16.33 -10.11
N ARG A 253 -11.85 -16.59 -11.14
CA ARG A 253 -13.30 -16.35 -11.15
C ARG A 253 -14.08 -17.64 -10.94
N ARG A 254 -13.88 -18.25 -9.76
CA ARG A 254 -14.47 -19.52 -9.34
C ARG A 254 -14.97 -19.38 -7.90
N ASP A 255 -15.99 -20.16 -7.54
CA ASP A 255 -16.53 -20.13 -6.17
C ASP A 255 -15.55 -20.68 -5.13
N ASP A 256 -14.64 -21.55 -5.55
CA ASP A 256 -13.58 -22.16 -4.72
C ASP A 256 -12.23 -21.45 -4.81
N TRP A 257 -12.21 -20.19 -5.23
CA TRP A 257 -10.99 -19.41 -5.53
C TRP A 257 -10.01 -19.31 -4.35
N GLU A 258 -10.49 -19.43 -3.12
CA GLU A 258 -9.63 -19.41 -1.92
C GLU A 258 -8.85 -20.71 -1.72
N TYR A 259 -9.25 -21.80 -2.37
CA TYR A 259 -8.66 -23.13 -2.23
C TYR A 259 -7.82 -23.57 -3.42
N VAL A 260 -7.83 -22.79 -4.48
CA VAL A 260 -7.15 -23.13 -5.73
C VAL A 260 -6.14 -22.07 -6.14
N ARG A 261 -5.09 -22.50 -6.83
CA ARG A 261 -4.14 -21.63 -7.51
C ARG A 261 -4.33 -21.78 -9.02
N ASP A 262 -5.42 -21.22 -9.52
CA ASP A 262 -5.92 -21.50 -10.86
C ASP A 262 -6.51 -20.20 -11.44
N SER A 263 -5.62 -19.24 -11.70
CA SER A 263 -6.00 -17.98 -12.33
C SER A 263 -5.96 -18.11 -13.84
N GLU A 264 -6.92 -17.49 -14.49
CA GLU A 264 -7.06 -17.47 -15.94
C GLU A 264 -6.97 -16.04 -16.47
N ILE A 265 -6.71 -15.91 -17.78
CA ILE A 265 -6.76 -14.64 -18.47
C ILE A 265 -8.17 -14.38 -18.95
N PHE A 266 -8.69 -13.23 -18.59
CA PHE A 266 -10.00 -12.73 -19.02
C PHE A 266 -9.84 -11.45 -19.81
N GLU A 267 -10.66 -11.29 -20.84
CA GLU A 267 -10.85 -10.06 -21.57
C GLU A 267 -12.15 -9.39 -21.13
N PHE A 268 -12.07 -8.10 -20.83
CA PHE A 268 -13.21 -7.29 -20.43
C PHE A 268 -13.42 -6.14 -21.40
N ALA A 269 -14.61 -6.03 -21.99
CA ALA A 269 -14.96 -4.88 -22.79
C ALA A 269 -15.06 -3.63 -21.91
N VAL A 270 -14.35 -2.56 -22.28
CA VAL A 270 -14.36 -1.32 -21.50
C VAL A 270 -15.71 -0.65 -21.54
N SER A 271 -16.48 -0.78 -22.62
CA SER A 271 -17.77 -0.11 -22.79
C SER A 271 -18.84 -0.53 -21.77
N ASP A 272 -18.99 -1.83 -21.54
CA ASP A 272 -20.10 -2.42 -20.76
C ASP A 272 -19.65 -3.47 -19.73
N GLY A 273 -18.35 -3.79 -19.66
CA GLY A 273 -17.82 -4.82 -18.76
C GLY A 273 -18.12 -6.26 -19.19
N ALA A 274 -18.54 -6.48 -20.43
CA ALA A 274 -18.71 -7.85 -20.97
C ALA A 274 -17.39 -8.63 -20.83
N VAL A 275 -17.47 -9.88 -20.36
CA VAL A 275 -16.30 -10.68 -20.03
C VAL A 275 -16.20 -11.92 -20.92
N ARG A 276 -14.99 -12.23 -21.38
CA ARG A 276 -14.63 -13.44 -22.10
C ARG A 276 -13.41 -14.09 -21.46
N GLN A 277 -13.49 -15.36 -21.10
CA GLN A 277 -12.35 -16.14 -20.67
C GLN A 277 -11.51 -16.56 -21.86
N LEU A 278 -10.18 -16.39 -21.77
CA LEU A 278 -9.24 -16.67 -22.87
C LEU A 278 -8.41 -17.91 -22.65
N THR A 279 -8.15 -18.27 -21.38
CA THR A 279 -7.41 -19.47 -21.00
C THR A 279 -8.27 -20.35 -20.06
N ASP A 280 -8.01 -21.66 -20.03
CA ASP A 280 -8.78 -22.63 -19.24
C ASP A 280 -7.94 -23.84 -18.82
N ARG A 281 -6.61 -23.68 -18.76
CA ARG A 281 -5.75 -24.78 -18.34
C ARG A 281 -5.66 -24.87 -16.83
N ARG A 282 -5.30 -26.02 -16.31
CA ARG A 282 -5.07 -26.20 -14.89
C ARG A 282 -3.74 -25.57 -14.46
N GLY A 283 -3.81 -24.54 -13.65
CA GLY A 283 -2.66 -23.80 -13.10
C GLY A 283 -2.76 -22.31 -13.38
N PRO A 284 -1.99 -21.48 -12.65
CA PRO A 284 -2.13 -20.05 -12.73
C PRO A 284 -1.60 -19.49 -14.06
N ASP A 285 -2.41 -18.68 -14.71
CA ASP A 285 -2.06 -17.84 -15.85
C ASP A 285 -2.05 -16.37 -15.42
N SER A 286 -0.99 -15.64 -15.76
CA SER A 286 -0.76 -14.28 -15.28
C SER A 286 0.01 -13.42 -16.27
N SER A 287 0.04 -12.10 -16.00
CA SER A 287 0.82 -11.12 -16.77
C SER A 287 0.55 -11.18 -18.27
N PRO A 288 -0.72 -11.08 -18.72
CA PRO A 288 -1.03 -11.07 -20.15
C PRO A 288 -0.44 -9.84 -20.81
N THR A 289 -0.02 -9.99 -22.06
CA THR A 289 0.41 -8.90 -22.94
C THR A 289 -0.09 -9.17 -24.35
N ALA A 290 -0.77 -8.20 -24.95
CA ALA A 290 -1.25 -8.31 -26.32
C ALA A 290 -0.13 -8.01 -27.33
N SER A 291 -0.12 -8.73 -28.47
CA SER A 291 0.72 -8.35 -29.60
C SER A 291 0.25 -7.01 -30.21
N PRO A 292 1.16 -6.22 -30.84
CA PRO A 292 0.80 -4.91 -31.40
C PRO A 292 -0.33 -4.95 -32.44
N ASP A 293 -0.49 -6.08 -33.13
CA ASP A 293 -1.57 -6.30 -34.11
C ASP A 293 -2.85 -6.85 -33.47
N GLY A 294 -2.85 -7.14 -32.18
CA GLY A 294 -3.99 -7.72 -31.46
C GLY A 294 -4.27 -9.18 -31.76
N GLY A 295 -3.44 -9.83 -32.60
CA GLY A 295 -3.68 -11.21 -33.05
C GLY A 295 -3.29 -12.28 -32.04
N MET A 296 -2.44 -11.96 -31.08
CA MET A 296 -1.92 -12.91 -30.08
C MET A 296 -1.85 -12.28 -28.68
N ILE A 297 -1.87 -13.15 -27.68
CA ILE A 297 -1.63 -12.80 -26.27
C ILE A 297 -0.50 -13.70 -25.76
N ALA A 298 0.54 -13.08 -25.21
CA ALA A 298 1.57 -13.75 -24.43
C ALA A 298 1.19 -13.65 -22.93
N TYR A 299 1.44 -14.71 -22.20
CA TYR A 299 1.23 -14.72 -20.74
C TYR A 299 2.20 -15.69 -20.07
N THR A 300 2.34 -15.59 -18.76
CA THR A 300 3.15 -16.50 -17.96
C THR A 300 2.25 -17.45 -17.17
N GLY A 301 2.65 -18.74 -17.10
CA GLY A 301 1.89 -19.71 -16.34
C GLY A 301 2.60 -21.07 -16.29
N TYR A 302 2.08 -21.96 -15.47
CA TYR A 302 2.58 -23.33 -15.35
C TYR A 302 1.44 -24.32 -15.08
N ASP A 303 1.62 -25.58 -15.52
CA ASP A 303 0.67 -26.65 -15.21
C ASP A 303 0.81 -27.08 -13.74
N ASP A 304 -0.27 -26.96 -12.99
CA ASP A 304 -0.34 -27.40 -11.60
C ASP A 304 -0.55 -28.92 -11.49
N ARG A 305 0.42 -29.69 -12.02
CA ARG A 305 0.34 -31.17 -11.95
C ARG A 305 0.98 -31.74 -10.68
N PHE A 306 1.77 -30.92 -9.96
CA PHE A 306 2.68 -31.39 -8.91
C PHE A 306 2.55 -30.61 -7.59
N LEU A 307 1.67 -29.65 -7.52
CA LEU A 307 1.35 -28.97 -6.26
C LEU A 307 0.26 -29.77 -5.54
N GLY A 308 0.71 -30.82 -4.89
CA GLY A 308 -0.13 -31.59 -3.98
C GLY A 308 -0.15 -30.99 -2.59
#